data_fe495c5410c64888e2c78a25b3fbb012
#
_entry.id   fe495c5410c64888e2c78a25b3fbb012
#
_cell.length_a   1.000
_cell.length_b   1.000
_cell.length_c   1.000
_cell.angle_alpha   90.00
_cell.angle_beta   90.00
_cell.angle_gamma   90.00
#
_symmetry.space_group_name_H-M   'P 1'
#
loop_
_entity.id
_entity.type
_entity.pdbx_description
1 polymer ?
#
loop_
_entity_poly.entity_id
_entity_poly.type
_entity_poly.pdbx_seq_one_letter_code
_entity_poly.pdbx_strand_id
1 'polypeptide(L)'
;SRLHRLSPFEMSGTVKQFVTALSTESDERWRERIGSVHTVAKVEDILVMAKERSAKQIVTPYAPCGPVQSFLGKLMRDAEKVGVEVVPYLSKYDRVCWPHSTHGFFRFKDRIPEILDWMSL
;
A
#
# COMPACT_ATOMS: atom_id res chain seq x y z
N SER A 1 5.90 11.39 5.87
CA SER A 1 5.65 9.95 6.08
C SER A 1 6.07 9.56 7.49
N ARG A 2 5.20 8.88 8.26
CA ARG A 2 5.51 8.39 9.61
C ARG A 2 5.83 6.89 9.61
N LEU A 3 6.22 6.33 8.47
CA LEU A 3 6.60 4.91 8.33
C LEU A 3 7.72 4.52 9.30
N HIS A 4 8.61 5.47 9.68
CA HIS A 4 9.64 5.23 10.70
C HIS A 4 9.08 4.86 12.09
N ARG A 5 7.83 5.21 12.39
CA ARG A 5 7.17 4.82 13.66
C ARG A 5 6.67 3.39 13.66
N LEU A 6 6.57 2.78 12.47
CA LEU A 6 6.16 1.39 12.32
C LEU A 6 7.36 0.43 12.32
N SER A 7 8.59 0.96 12.24
CA SER A 7 9.81 0.17 12.33
C SER A 7 10.14 -0.17 13.80
N PRO A 8 10.47 -1.42 14.11
CA PRO A 8 10.97 -1.78 15.44
C PRO A 8 12.38 -1.26 15.72
N PHE A 9 13.07 -0.77 14.67
CA PHE A 9 14.42 -0.21 14.77
C PHE A 9 14.41 1.30 14.54
N GLU A 10 15.31 1.98 15.22
CA GLU A 10 15.51 3.41 14.99
C GLU A 10 16.12 3.64 13.60
N MET A 11 15.48 4.49 12.81
CA MET A 11 15.97 4.87 11.49
C MET A 11 16.87 6.11 11.58
N SER A 12 17.98 6.11 10.84
CA SER A 12 18.85 7.28 10.73
C SER A 12 18.12 8.50 10.12
N GLY A 13 18.64 9.69 10.40
CA GLY A 13 18.11 10.94 9.84
C GLY A 13 18.08 10.93 8.31
N THR A 14 19.13 10.41 7.68
CA THR A 14 19.23 10.30 6.21
C THR A 14 18.13 9.39 5.64
N VAL A 15 17.88 8.24 6.24
CA VAL A 15 16.81 7.33 5.80
C VAL A 15 15.44 7.97 5.97
N LYS A 16 15.20 8.68 7.08
CA LYS A 16 13.95 9.42 7.29
C LYS A 16 13.72 10.49 6.22
N GLN A 17 14.75 11.26 5.88
CA GLN A 17 14.68 12.27 4.82
C GLN A 17 14.39 11.64 3.45
N PHE A 18 15.11 10.57 3.10
CA PHE A 18 14.93 9.85 1.85
C PHE A 18 13.50 9.31 1.68
N VAL A 19 12.98 8.60 2.69
CA VAL A 19 11.61 8.07 2.67
C VAL A 19 10.56 9.18 2.58
N THR A 20 10.80 10.31 3.25
CA THR A 20 9.90 11.46 3.17
C THR A 20 9.88 12.07 1.78
N ALA A 21 11.05 12.25 1.16
CA ALA A 21 11.17 12.78 -0.20
C ALA A 21 10.48 11.86 -1.23
N LEU A 22 10.70 10.55 -1.16
CA LEU A 22 10.01 9.58 -2.01
C LEU A 22 8.48 9.62 -1.86
N SER A 23 8.00 9.75 -0.63
CA SER A 23 6.55 9.85 -0.37
C SER A 23 5.97 11.11 -1.02
N THR A 24 6.64 12.26 -0.86
CA THR A 24 6.20 13.53 -1.45
C THR A 24 6.19 13.47 -2.98
N GLU A 25 7.26 12.96 -3.59
CA GLU A 25 7.34 12.79 -5.04
C GLU A 25 6.24 11.86 -5.57
N SER A 26 5.99 10.77 -4.86
CA SER A 26 4.90 9.84 -5.22
C SER A 26 3.53 10.53 -5.16
N ASP A 27 3.27 11.30 -4.10
CA ASP A 27 2.01 12.03 -3.94
C ASP A 27 1.79 13.05 -5.07
N GLU A 28 2.85 13.76 -5.48
CA GLU A 28 2.81 14.71 -6.59
C GLU A 28 2.56 14.00 -7.93
N ARG A 29 3.27 12.92 -8.22
CA ARG A 29 3.16 12.15 -9.46
C ARG A 29 1.75 11.58 -9.67
N TRP A 30 1.11 11.09 -8.60
CA TRP A 30 -0.20 10.47 -8.71
C TRP A 30 -1.37 11.44 -8.61
N ARG A 31 -1.13 12.67 -8.13
CA ARG A 31 -2.18 13.68 -7.93
C ARG A 31 -3.01 13.95 -9.17
N GLU A 32 -2.35 14.02 -10.34
CA GLU A 32 -3.05 14.26 -11.60
C GLU A 32 -3.98 13.10 -12.01
N ARG A 33 -3.66 11.88 -11.60
CA ARG A 33 -4.41 10.69 -11.98
C ARG A 33 -5.54 10.34 -11.00
N ILE A 34 -5.32 10.56 -9.72
CA ILE A 34 -6.27 10.16 -8.66
C ILE A 34 -6.98 11.32 -8.00
N GLY A 35 -6.68 12.55 -8.41
CA GLY A 35 -7.28 13.76 -7.86
C GLY A 35 -6.63 14.19 -6.55
N SER A 36 -7.43 14.41 -5.49
CA SER A 36 -6.90 14.91 -4.23
C SER A 36 -6.11 13.84 -3.47
N VAL A 37 -4.89 14.19 -3.06
CA VAL A 37 -4.05 13.36 -2.19
C VAL A 37 -3.96 14.01 -0.82
N HIS A 38 -4.23 13.23 0.22
CA HIS A 38 -4.18 13.67 1.60
C HIS A 38 -3.25 12.79 2.42
N THR A 39 -2.29 13.39 3.11
CA THR A 39 -1.41 12.68 4.02
C THR A 39 -2.08 12.57 5.39
N VAL A 40 -2.35 11.35 5.82
CA VAL A 40 -2.91 11.05 7.14
C VAL A 40 -1.90 10.30 8.00
N ALA A 41 -1.99 10.47 9.31
CA ALA A 41 -1.01 9.92 10.23
C ALA A 41 -1.57 8.77 11.09
N LYS A 42 -2.87 8.69 11.22
CA LYS A 42 -3.55 7.76 12.13
C LYS A 42 -4.73 7.09 11.41
N VAL A 43 -5.12 5.90 11.89
CA VAL A 43 -6.30 5.19 11.40
C VAL A 43 -7.56 6.02 11.60
N GLU A 44 -7.65 6.69 12.73
CA GLU A 44 -8.79 7.54 13.10
C GLU A 44 -9.03 8.65 12.06
N ASP A 45 -7.97 9.28 11.55
CA ASP A 45 -8.07 10.33 10.53
C ASP A 45 -8.64 9.77 9.21
N ILE A 46 -8.26 8.53 8.84
CA ILE A 46 -8.79 7.85 7.65
C ILE A 46 -10.30 7.63 7.80
N LEU A 47 -10.74 7.19 8.96
CA LEU A 47 -12.16 6.91 9.22
C LEU A 47 -13.00 8.18 9.25
N VAL A 48 -12.47 9.28 9.80
CA VAL A 48 -13.12 10.61 9.76
C VAL A 48 -13.32 11.03 8.29
N MET A 49 -12.26 10.97 7.48
CA MET A 49 -12.34 11.31 6.05
C MET A 49 -13.32 10.41 5.28
N ALA A 50 -13.36 9.12 5.58
CA ALA A 50 -14.30 8.19 4.95
C ALA A 50 -15.74 8.56 5.29
N LYS A 51 -16.00 8.90 6.54
CA LYS A 51 -17.33 9.34 7.01
C LYS A 51 -17.76 10.66 6.39
N GLU A 52 -16.88 11.67 6.37
CA GLU A 52 -17.16 12.99 5.76
C GLU A 52 -17.52 12.87 4.27
N ARG A 53 -16.92 11.90 3.58
CA ARG A 53 -17.19 11.62 2.16
C ARG A 53 -18.29 10.59 1.93
N SER A 54 -18.95 10.11 2.97
CA SER A 54 -19.96 9.05 2.90
C SER A 54 -19.43 7.80 2.16
N ALA A 55 -18.14 7.52 2.28
CA ALA A 55 -17.51 6.39 1.64
C ALA A 55 -17.97 5.09 2.28
N LYS A 56 -18.42 4.14 1.46
CA LYS A 56 -18.80 2.81 1.92
C LYS A 56 -17.63 1.83 1.95
N GLN A 57 -16.62 2.12 1.16
CA GLN A 57 -15.44 1.28 1.00
C GLN A 57 -14.14 2.09 1.03
N ILE A 58 -13.11 1.50 1.60
CA ILE A 58 -11.71 1.96 1.53
C ILE A 58 -10.92 0.87 0.81
N VAL A 59 -10.37 1.18 -0.37
CA VAL A 59 -9.50 0.26 -1.09
C VAL A 59 -8.06 0.50 -0.66
N THR A 60 -7.35 -0.57 -0.28
CA THR A 60 -5.95 -0.51 0.12
C THR A 60 -5.10 -1.45 -0.72
N PRO A 61 -3.81 -1.17 -0.95
CA PRO A 61 -2.91 -2.19 -1.44
C PRO A 61 -2.87 -3.38 -0.49
N TYR A 62 -2.77 -4.59 -1.05
CA TYR A 62 -2.57 -5.78 -0.24
C TYR A 62 -1.19 -5.78 0.41
N ALA A 63 -1.13 -6.07 1.70
CA ALA A 63 0.12 -6.19 2.45
C ALA A 63 0.18 -7.58 3.11
N PRO A 64 1.07 -8.49 2.65
CA PRO A 64 1.12 -9.87 3.13
C PRO A 64 1.68 -10.00 4.55
N CYS A 65 2.60 -9.12 4.93
CA CYS A 65 3.28 -9.17 6.23
C CYS A 65 3.84 -7.80 6.63
N GLY A 66 4.34 -7.74 7.87
CA GLY A 66 5.07 -6.60 8.39
C GLY A 66 4.21 -5.46 8.97
N PRO A 67 4.83 -4.31 9.27
CA PRO A 67 4.17 -3.20 9.97
C PRO A 67 2.96 -2.63 9.23
N VAL A 68 2.97 -2.65 7.89
CA VAL A 68 1.83 -2.16 7.09
C VAL A 68 0.64 -3.11 7.25
N GLN A 69 0.85 -4.42 7.23
CA GLN A 69 -0.22 -5.39 7.49
C GLN A 69 -0.85 -5.18 8.86
N SER A 70 -0.04 -4.97 9.90
CA SER A 70 -0.53 -4.71 11.25
C SER A 70 -1.39 -3.43 11.31
N PHE A 71 -0.94 -2.38 10.61
CA PHE A 71 -1.69 -1.14 10.48
C PHE A 71 -3.03 -1.35 9.75
N LEU A 72 -3.01 -2.06 8.61
CA LEU A 72 -4.23 -2.38 7.86
C LEU A 72 -5.20 -3.26 8.66
N GLY A 73 -4.68 -4.21 9.44
CA GLY A 73 -5.50 -5.01 10.35
C GLY A 73 -6.22 -4.18 11.42
N LYS A 74 -5.57 -3.12 11.95
CA LYS A 74 -6.24 -2.16 12.84
C LYS A 74 -7.31 -1.37 12.06
N LEU A 75 -6.97 -0.86 10.88
CA LEU A 75 -7.90 -0.12 10.04
C LEU A 75 -9.16 -0.93 9.73
N MET A 76 -9.01 -2.21 9.34
CA MET A 76 -10.15 -3.11 9.06
C MET A 76 -11.10 -3.24 10.25
N ARG A 77 -10.55 -3.56 11.44
CA ARG A 77 -11.36 -3.70 12.66
C ARG A 77 -12.09 -2.42 13.06
N ASP A 78 -11.43 -1.27 12.91
CA ASP A 78 -12.01 0.01 13.31
C ASP A 78 -13.01 0.53 12.25
N ALA A 79 -12.78 0.26 10.96
CA ALA A 79 -13.70 0.58 9.87
C ALA A 79 -15.02 -0.21 9.96
N GLU A 80 -14.94 -1.49 10.29
CA GLU A 80 -16.12 -2.36 10.50
C GLU A 80 -17.08 -1.77 11.54
N LYS A 81 -16.55 -1.23 12.65
CA LYS A 81 -17.35 -0.60 13.73
C LYS A 81 -18.15 0.62 13.26
N VAL A 82 -17.71 1.26 12.18
CA VAL A 82 -18.37 2.46 11.62
C VAL A 82 -19.06 2.18 10.29
N GLY A 83 -19.19 0.91 9.91
CA GLY A 83 -19.92 0.48 8.71
C GLY A 83 -19.18 0.75 7.40
N VAL A 84 -17.84 0.85 7.44
CA VAL A 84 -17.00 1.04 6.26
C VAL A 84 -16.24 -0.25 5.97
N GLU A 85 -16.36 -0.76 4.76
CA GLU A 85 -15.63 -1.95 4.31
C GLU A 85 -14.20 -1.58 3.89
N VAL A 86 -13.19 -2.36 4.31
CA VAL A 86 -11.82 -2.21 3.82
C VAL A 86 -11.50 -3.37 2.88
N VAL A 87 -11.25 -3.04 1.62
CA VAL A 87 -10.99 -4.00 0.55
C VAL A 87 -9.50 -4.01 0.20
N PRO A 88 -8.75 -5.06 0.53
CA PRO A 88 -7.36 -5.20 0.10
C PRO A 88 -7.32 -5.56 -1.38
N TYR A 89 -6.61 -4.76 -2.18
CA TYR A 89 -6.45 -4.95 -3.61
C TYR A 89 -5.06 -5.48 -3.93
N LEU A 90 -5.02 -6.67 -4.53
CA LEU A 90 -3.81 -7.25 -5.10
C LEU A 90 -3.75 -6.90 -6.59
N SER A 91 -2.68 -6.20 -7.00
CA SER A 91 -2.52 -5.79 -8.40
C SER A 91 -2.49 -6.99 -9.35
N LYS A 92 -2.87 -6.79 -10.61
CA LYS A 92 -2.79 -7.83 -11.63
C LYS A 92 -1.36 -8.34 -11.77
N TYR A 93 -0.38 -7.42 -11.75
CA TYR A 93 1.05 -7.75 -11.79
C TYR A 93 1.47 -8.64 -10.63
N ASP A 94 1.18 -8.25 -9.40
CA ASP A 94 1.56 -9.02 -8.21
C ASP A 94 0.90 -10.39 -8.19
N ARG A 95 -0.38 -10.47 -8.60
CA ARG A 95 -1.13 -11.74 -8.65
C ARG A 95 -0.48 -12.75 -9.58
N VAL A 96 0.10 -12.28 -10.69
CA VAL A 96 0.77 -13.15 -11.66
C VAL A 96 2.20 -13.46 -11.24
N CYS A 97 2.93 -12.46 -10.72
CA CYS A 97 4.35 -12.61 -10.42
C CYS A 97 4.62 -13.40 -9.13
N TRP A 98 3.84 -13.18 -8.06
CA TRP A 98 4.12 -13.77 -6.75
C TRP A 98 4.17 -15.30 -6.70
N PRO A 99 3.30 -16.06 -7.38
CA PRO A 99 3.40 -17.51 -7.41
C PRO A 99 4.74 -18.01 -7.93
N HIS A 100 5.41 -17.24 -8.79
CA HIS A 100 6.70 -17.59 -9.40
C HIS A 100 7.91 -17.05 -8.63
N SER A 101 7.71 -16.19 -7.62
CA SER A 101 8.80 -15.57 -6.85
C SER A 101 9.24 -16.37 -5.61
N THR A 102 8.79 -17.61 -5.46
CA THR A 102 9.07 -18.48 -4.30
C THR A 102 10.46 -19.12 -4.30
N HIS A 103 11.21 -19.09 -5.40
CA HIS A 103 12.45 -19.82 -5.60
C HIS A 103 13.58 -18.99 -6.21
N GLY A 104 13.79 -17.80 -5.81
CA GLY A 104 14.89 -16.95 -6.26
C GLY A 104 14.78 -16.50 -7.74
N PHE A 105 15.68 -15.58 -8.11
CA PHE A 105 15.63 -14.82 -9.36
C PHE A 105 15.66 -15.67 -10.63
N PHE A 106 16.51 -16.67 -10.70
CA PHE A 106 16.70 -17.41 -11.97
C PHE A 106 15.45 -18.18 -12.41
N ARG A 107 14.73 -18.78 -11.48
CA ARG A 107 13.44 -19.42 -11.79
C ARG A 107 12.35 -18.43 -12.16
N PHE A 108 12.35 -17.27 -11.53
CA PHE A 108 11.44 -16.18 -11.89
C PHE A 108 11.76 -15.63 -13.29
N LYS A 109 13.04 -15.42 -13.59
CA LYS A 109 13.51 -14.93 -14.89
C LYS A 109 12.96 -15.77 -16.06
N ASP A 110 12.95 -17.09 -15.94
CA ASP A 110 12.48 -17.98 -16.99
C ASP A 110 10.97 -17.85 -17.29
N ARG A 111 10.22 -17.21 -16.36
CA ARG A 111 8.80 -16.93 -16.51
C ARG A 111 8.48 -15.52 -17.03
N ILE A 112 9.48 -14.64 -17.09
CA ILE A 112 9.24 -13.24 -17.53
C ILE A 112 8.61 -13.16 -18.92
N PRO A 113 9.07 -13.89 -19.97
CA PRO A 113 8.42 -13.80 -21.28
C PRO A 113 6.94 -14.15 -21.25
N GLU A 114 6.58 -15.25 -20.59
CA GLU A 114 5.20 -15.70 -20.42
C GLU A 114 4.33 -14.68 -19.66
N ILE A 115 4.91 -14.05 -18.63
CA ILE A 115 4.23 -13.02 -17.84
C ILE A 115 3.97 -11.77 -18.69
N LEU A 116 4.95 -11.34 -19.50
CA LEU A 116 4.80 -10.18 -20.38
C LEU A 116 3.74 -10.43 -21.45
N ASP A 117 3.74 -11.59 -22.09
CA ASP A 117 2.71 -11.99 -23.06
C ASP A 117 1.31 -11.96 -22.43
N TRP A 118 1.17 -12.52 -21.24
CA TRP A 118 -0.11 -12.53 -20.52
C TRP A 118 -0.58 -11.12 -20.11
N MET A 119 0.34 -10.22 -19.82
CA MET A 119 0.04 -8.84 -19.47
C MET A 119 -0.23 -7.95 -20.70
N SER A 120 0.04 -8.45 -21.90
CA SER A 120 -0.03 -7.70 -23.17
C SER A 120 0.90 -6.47 -23.18
N LEU A 121 2.13 -6.66 -22.68
CA LEU A 121 3.18 -5.65 -22.62
C LEU A 121 4.28 -5.95 -23.65
#